data_7df5302c689b3c2ab340274dba443e1b
#
_entry.id   7df5302c689b3c2ab340274dba443e1b
#
_cell.length_a   1.000
_cell.length_b   1.000
_cell.length_c   1.000
_cell.angle_alpha   90.00
_cell.angle_beta   90.00
_cell.angle_gamma   90.00
#
_symmetry.space_group_name_H-M   'P 1'
#
loop_
_entity.id
_entity.type
_entity.pdbx_description
1 polymer ?
#
loop_
_entity_poly.entity_id
_entity_poly.type
_entity_poly.pdbx_seq_one_letter_code
_entity_poly.pdbx_strand_id
1 'polypeptide(L)'
;MKKVRKIEVPQKDTIRKLHVAAYCRVSTKYESQKSSIELQKEYYESYIKEQPNWLFAGVYVDYGSRVRIDKRAVFQKMIQKAVNGEIDCIITKSISRFSGNTVDMLQTIQLLKEKGVTVWFEKENIRSTDENMELAITIHTMLAQEEIRNMSENIQWGFKRRFEQGVTLNNYKYFYGYDVVDGELVVNEQQVEVVRNIFDWYL
;
A
#
# COMPACT_ATOMS: atom_id res chain seq x y z
N MET A 1 25.26 -3.43 -69.89
CA MET A 1 25.30 -4.11 -68.60
C MET A 1 24.46 -3.34 -67.56
N LYS A 2 23.32 -3.89 -67.10
CA LYS A 2 22.51 -3.26 -66.07
C LYS A 2 23.12 -3.51 -64.69
N LYS A 3 23.51 -2.45 -63.94
CA LYS A 3 24.00 -2.55 -62.56
C LYS A 3 22.79 -2.81 -61.64
N VAL A 4 22.76 -3.98 -61.01
CA VAL A 4 21.80 -4.29 -59.96
C VAL A 4 22.29 -3.62 -58.68
N ARG A 5 21.53 -2.64 -58.13
CA ARG A 5 21.73 -2.09 -56.80
C ARG A 5 21.14 -3.04 -55.76
N LYS A 6 21.98 -3.58 -54.88
CA LYS A 6 21.49 -4.28 -53.68
C LYS A 6 20.81 -3.24 -52.77
N ILE A 7 19.49 -3.38 -52.54
CA ILE A 7 18.77 -2.63 -51.54
C ILE A 7 19.02 -3.36 -50.23
N GLU A 8 19.81 -2.78 -49.33
CA GLU A 8 19.90 -3.27 -47.95
C GLU A 8 18.54 -3.01 -47.28
N VAL A 9 17.84 -4.07 -46.98
CA VAL A 9 16.61 -4.01 -46.16
C VAL A 9 17.06 -3.59 -44.75
N PRO A 10 16.54 -2.48 -44.19
CA PRO A 10 16.89 -2.09 -42.84
C PRO A 10 16.59 -3.26 -41.88
N GLN A 11 17.61 -3.64 -41.10
CA GLN A 11 17.43 -4.63 -40.04
C GLN A 11 16.26 -4.19 -39.18
N LYS A 12 15.30 -5.09 -39.01
CA LYS A 12 14.18 -4.92 -38.09
C LYS A 12 14.77 -4.60 -36.73
N ASP A 13 14.62 -3.34 -36.26
CA ASP A 13 15.00 -2.97 -34.90
C ASP A 13 14.39 -3.99 -33.95
N THR A 14 15.23 -4.81 -33.35
CA THR A 14 14.80 -5.74 -32.31
C THR A 14 14.40 -4.88 -31.12
N ILE A 15 13.07 -4.67 -30.99
CA ILE A 15 12.50 -3.92 -29.86
C ILE A 15 13.03 -4.59 -28.58
N ARG A 16 13.86 -3.88 -27.84
CA ARG A 16 14.37 -4.35 -26.54
C ARG A 16 13.16 -4.62 -25.65
N LYS A 17 13.04 -5.86 -25.16
CA LYS A 17 12.02 -6.19 -24.20
C LYS A 17 12.30 -5.52 -22.85
N LEU A 18 11.25 -4.99 -22.21
CA LEU A 18 11.34 -4.34 -20.92
C LEU A 18 11.28 -5.38 -19.79
N HIS A 19 12.17 -5.31 -18.83
CA HIS A 19 12.11 -6.10 -17.59
C HIS A 19 11.07 -5.46 -16.65
N VAL A 20 9.96 -6.15 -16.45
CA VAL A 20 8.81 -5.66 -15.69
C VAL A 20 8.67 -6.43 -14.39
N ALA A 21 8.64 -5.71 -13.28
CA ALA A 21 8.39 -6.24 -11.96
C ALA A 21 7.04 -5.75 -11.42
N ALA A 22 6.38 -6.54 -10.58
CA ALA A 22 5.20 -6.11 -9.85
C ALA A 22 5.52 -5.90 -8.37
N TYR A 23 4.92 -4.87 -7.77
CA TYR A 23 5.01 -4.60 -6.34
C TYR A 23 3.64 -4.70 -5.68
N CYS A 24 3.55 -5.55 -4.66
CA CYS A 24 2.36 -5.77 -3.87
C CYS A 24 2.61 -5.44 -2.40
N ARG A 25 1.65 -4.75 -1.75
CA ARG A 25 1.67 -4.51 -0.32
C ARG A 25 0.36 -4.95 0.31
N VAL A 26 0.45 -5.83 1.31
CA VAL A 26 -0.69 -6.39 2.04
C VAL A 26 -0.63 -6.00 3.52
N SER A 27 -1.80 -5.81 4.16
CA SER A 27 -1.90 -5.21 5.49
C SER A 27 -1.50 -6.15 6.62
N THR A 28 -1.65 -7.47 6.47
CA THR A 28 -1.41 -8.46 7.53
C THR A 28 -0.89 -9.79 6.97
N LYS A 29 -0.32 -10.61 7.87
CA LYS A 29 0.19 -11.97 7.56
C LYS A 29 -0.82 -13.09 7.87
N TYR A 30 -2.11 -12.78 8.08
CA TYR A 30 -3.11 -13.78 8.43
C TYR A 30 -3.30 -14.83 7.32
N GLU A 31 -3.56 -16.06 7.71
CA GLU A 31 -3.68 -17.21 6.78
C GLU A 31 -4.78 -17.02 5.73
N SER A 32 -5.88 -16.34 6.09
CA SER A 32 -6.94 -15.99 5.14
C SER A 32 -6.51 -15.04 4.01
N GLN A 33 -5.33 -14.40 4.13
CA GLN A 33 -4.78 -13.53 3.10
C GLN A 33 -3.65 -14.20 2.29
N LYS A 34 -3.17 -15.39 2.68
CA LYS A 34 -2.15 -16.12 1.90
C LYS A 34 -2.68 -16.46 0.50
N SER A 35 -3.91 -16.98 0.41
CA SER A 35 -4.55 -17.28 -0.87
C SER A 35 -4.73 -16.02 -1.74
N SER A 36 -5.07 -14.88 -1.13
CA SER A 36 -5.19 -13.60 -1.83
C SER A 36 -3.84 -13.09 -2.37
N ILE A 37 -2.74 -13.36 -1.66
CA ILE A 37 -1.39 -12.96 -2.10
C ILE A 37 -0.91 -13.85 -3.24
N GLU A 38 -1.13 -15.14 -3.13
CA GLU A 38 -0.79 -16.09 -4.19
C GLU A 38 -1.54 -15.78 -5.47
N LEU A 39 -2.83 -15.51 -5.39
CA LEU A 39 -3.63 -15.04 -6.53
C LEU A 39 -3.11 -13.73 -7.12
N GLN A 40 -2.66 -12.77 -6.30
CA GLN A 40 -2.07 -11.52 -6.81
C GLN A 40 -0.73 -11.77 -7.52
N LYS A 41 0.10 -12.68 -7.00
CA LYS A 41 1.37 -13.06 -7.64
C LYS A 41 1.12 -13.73 -8.99
N GLU A 42 0.23 -14.71 -9.03
CA GLU A 42 -0.16 -15.42 -10.26
C GLU A 42 -0.74 -14.45 -11.29
N TYR A 43 -1.61 -13.54 -10.85
CA TYR A 43 -2.18 -12.52 -11.72
C TYR A 43 -1.09 -11.65 -12.37
N TYR A 44 -0.18 -11.05 -11.59
CA TYR A 44 0.86 -10.19 -12.15
C TYR A 44 1.88 -10.96 -12.97
N GLU A 45 2.20 -12.18 -12.57
CA GLU A 45 3.10 -13.04 -13.34
C GLU A 45 2.50 -13.37 -14.71
N SER A 46 1.25 -13.81 -14.77
CA SER A 46 0.53 -14.08 -16.02
C SER A 46 0.37 -12.82 -16.86
N TYR A 47 -0.09 -11.73 -16.24
CA TYR A 47 -0.30 -10.44 -16.90
C TYR A 47 0.97 -9.92 -17.59
N ILE A 48 2.11 -9.98 -16.89
CA ILE A 48 3.40 -9.53 -17.45
C ILE A 48 3.87 -10.47 -18.57
N LYS A 49 3.74 -11.80 -18.40
CA LYS A 49 4.16 -12.78 -19.40
C LYS A 49 3.33 -12.78 -20.68
N GLU A 50 2.08 -12.36 -20.61
CA GLU A 50 1.19 -12.21 -21.76
C GLU A 50 1.57 -11.02 -22.66
N GLN A 51 2.34 -10.06 -22.15
CA GLN A 51 2.76 -8.92 -22.95
C GLN A 51 3.96 -9.27 -23.83
N PRO A 52 3.88 -9.09 -25.17
CA PRO A 52 4.90 -9.57 -26.12
C PRO A 52 6.27 -8.86 -25.93
N ASN A 53 6.27 -7.64 -25.43
CA ASN A 53 7.45 -6.79 -25.29
C ASN A 53 7.98 -6.72 -23.85
N TRP A 54 7.46 -7.57 -22.94
CA TRP A 54 7.87 -7.57 -21.53
C TRP A 54 8.59 -8.88 -21.17
N LEU A 55 9.49 -8.77 -20.21
CA LEU A 55 10.16 -9.88 -19.53
C LEU A 55 9.83 -9.79 -18.04
N PHE A 56 9.41 -10.91 -17.47
CA PHE A 56 9.04 -10.98 -16.06
C PHE A 56 10.28 -10.88 -15.17
N ALA A 57 10.37 -9.83 -14.34
CA ALA A 57 11.47 -9.58 -13.40
C ALA A 57 11.11 -9.87 -11.93
N GLY A 58 9.94 -10.46 -11.68
CA GLY A 58 9.51 -10.92 -10.36
C GLY A 58 8.34 -10.14 -9.76
N VAL A 59 7.75 -10.73 -8.70
CA VAL A 59 6.75 -10.06 -7.86
C VAL A 59 7.34 -9.85 -6.47
N TYR A 60 7.34 -8.61 -6.01
CA TYR A 60 7.88 -8.18 -4.73
C TYR A 60 6.72 -7.89 -3.77
N VAL A 61 6.70 -8.57 -2.62
CA VAL A 61 5.59 -8.47 -1.66
C VAL A 61 6.09 -8.06 -0.29
N ASP A 62 5.61 -6.92 0.20
CA ASP A 62 5.79 -6.50 1.58
C ASP A 62 4.52 -6.70 2.41
N TYR A 63 4.71 -7.09 3.68
CA TYR A 63 3.66 -7.29 4.66
C TYR A 63 3.70 -6.17 5.69
N GLY A 64 2.55 -5.58 5.97
CA GLY A 64 2.40 -4.56 6.99
C GLY A 64 1.53 -3.37 6.55
N SER A 65 1.03 -2.64 7.55
CA SER A 65 0.31 -1.39 7.33
C SER A 65 1.27 -0.31 6.82
N ARG A 66 0.83 0.95 6.72
CA ARG A 66 1.56 2.13 6.21
C ARG A 66 2.91 2.39 6.89
N VAL A 67 3.82 1.40 6.89
CA VAL A 67 5.18 1.53 7.44
C VAL A 67 6.00 2.40 6.49
N ARG A 68 6.89 3.21 7.07
CA ARG A 68 7.86 4.03 6.33
C ARG A 68 8.62 3.19 5.30
N ILE A 69 8.97 3.79 4.18
CA ILE A 69 9.66 3.12 3.05
C ILE A 69 10.98 2.49 3.50
N ASP A 70 11.71 3.14 4.40
CA ASP A 70 12.99 2.66 4.97
C ASP A 70 12.89 1.30 5.69
N LYS A 71 11.70 0.91 6.17
CA LYS A 71 11.45 -0.37 6.85
C LYS A 71 10.92 -1.50 5.95
N ARG A 72 10.78 -1.24 4.64
CA ARG A 72 10.26 -2.21 3.67
C ARG A 72 11.43 -2.88 2.93
N ALA A 73 11.96 -3.95 3.51
CA ALA A 73 13.16 -4.61 2.98
C ALA A 73 12.98 -5.14 1.54
N VAL A 74 11.78 -5.65 1.21
CA VAL A 74 11.51 -6.18 -0.14
C VAL A 74 11.35 -5.03 -1.14
N PHE A 75 10.70 -3.93 -0.76
CA PHE A 75 10.62 -2.71 -1.56
C PHE A 75 12.01 -2.16 -1.87
N GLN A 76 12.86 -2.00 -0.84
CA GLN A 76 14.23 -1.51 -1.01
C GLN A 76 15.05 -2.39 -1.95
N LYS A 77 14.94 -3.71 -1.80
CA LYS A 77 15.59 -4.67 -2.71
C LYS A 77 15.12 -4.50 -4.16
N MET A 78 13.83 -4.28 -4.38
CA MET A 78 13.27 -4.02 -5.72
C MET A 78 13.82 -2.70 -6.29
N ILE A 79 13.81 -1.62 -5.51
CA ILE A 79 14.36 -0.32 -5.93
C ILE A 79 15.84 -0.44 -6.30
N GLN A 80 16.63 -1.16 -5.49
CA GLN A 80 18.04 -1.39 -5.78
C GLN A 80 18.26 -2.09 -7.13
N LYS A 81 17.47 -3.12 -7.41
CA LYS A 81 17.50 -3.82 -8.70
C LYS A 81 17.12 -2.92 -9.87
N ALA A 82 16.11 -2.07 -9.67
CA ALA A 82 15.71 -1.08 -10.68
C ALA A 82 16.83 -0.06 -10.95
N VAL A 83 17.46 0.46 -9.90
CA VAL A 83 18.62 1.37 -10.02
C VAL A 83 19.81 0.71 -10.73
N ASN A 84 20.01 -0.60 -10.54
CA ASN A 84 21.05 -1.39 -11.18
C ASN A 84 20.72 -1.76 -12.65
N GLY A 85 19.55 -1.40 -13.17
CA GLY A 85 19.14 -1.70 -14.54
C GLY A 85 18.60 -3.11 -14.76
N GLU A 86 18.27 -3.84 -13.69
CA GLU A 86 17.64 -5.15 -13.77
C GLU A 86 16.11 -5.07 -13.95
N ILE A 87 15.49 -3.90 -13.72
CA ILE A 87 14.06 -3.64 -13.86
C ILE A 87 13.89 -2.33 -14.61
N ASP A 88 13.12 -2.36 -15.71
CA ASP A 88 12.81 -1.19 -16.53
C ASP A 88 11.43 -0.59 -16.17
N CYS A 89 10.51 -1.41 -15.63
CA CYS A 89 9.17 -0.97 -15.25
C CYS A 89 8.70 -1.67 -13.97
N ILE A 90 8.08 -0.90 -13.07
CA ILE A 90 7.45 -1.41 -11.85
C ILE A 90 5.95 -1.19 -11.96
N ILE A 91 5.15 -2.25 -11.86
CA ILE A 91 3.68 -2.18 -11.79
C ILE A 91 3.23 -2.32 -10.34
N THR A 92 2.32 -1.50 -9.92
CA THR A 92 1.68 -1.61 -8.60
C THR A 92 0.20 -1.29 -8.70
N LYS A 93 -0.61 -1.93 -7.86
CA LYS A 93 -2.07 -1.81 -7.90
C LYS A 93 -2.56 -0.37 -7.73
N SER A 94 -1.91 0.42 -6.88
CA SER A 94 -2.33 1.79 -6.59
C SER A 94 -1.22 2.61 -5.94
N ILE A 95 -1.35 3.93 -6.02
CA ILE A 95 -0.50 4.92 -5.35
C ILE A 95 -0.37 4.60 -3.85
N SER A 96 -1.49 4.33 -3.18
CA SER A 96 -1.51 4.03 -1.74
C SER A 96 -0.78 2.73 -1.35
N ARG A 97 -0.59 1.81 -2.29
CA ARG A 97 0.20 0.58 -2.08
C ARG A 97 1.69 0.82 -2.25
N PHE A 98 2.06 1.70 -3.17
CA PHE A 98 3.45 2.04 -3.41
C PHE A 98 4.07 2.80 -2.23
N SER A 99 3.42 3.88 -1.76
CA SER A 99 3.87 4.61 -0.58
C SER A 99 2.71 5.05 0.32
N GLY A 100 3.00 5.22 1.62
CA GLY A 100 2.10 5.84 2.59
C GLY A 100 2.40 7.33 2.82
N ASN A 101 3.51 7.85 2.30
CA ASN A 101 3.95 9.25 2.39
C ASN A 101 4.22 9.78 0.99
N THR A 102 3.64 10.93 0.66
CA THR A 102 3.75 11.56 -0.66
C THR A 102 5.17 11.99 -0.96
N VAL A 103 5.87 12.57 0.01
CA VAL A 103 7.26 13.08 -0.17
C VAL A 103 8.20 11.93 -0.51
N ASP A 104 8.20 10.86 0.31
CA ASP A 104 9.04 9.68 0.08
C ASP A 104 8.72 9.03 -1.28
N MET A 105 7.45 9.06 -1.68
CA MET A 105 7.01 8.52 -2.97
C MET A 105 7.56 9.32 -4.13
N LEU A 106 7.40 10.64 -4.12
CA LEU A 106 7.88 11.52 -5.19
C LEU A 106 9.39 11.44 -5.32
N GLN A 107 10.13 11.41 -4.20
CA GLN A 107 11.58 11.21 -4.21
C GLN A 107 11.99 9.88 -4.83
N THR A 108 11.28 8.80 -4.47
CA THR A 108 11.56 7.47 -5.04
C THR A 108 11.25 7.43 -6.53
N ILE A 109 10.14 8.02 -6.96
CA ILE A 109 9.77 8.10 -8.38
C ILE A 109 10.80 8.93 -9.16
N GLN A 110 11.24 10.06 -8.60
CA GLN A 110 12.26 10.90 -9.23
C GLN A 110 13.57 10.13 -9.43
N LEU A 111 14.04 9.41 -8.38
CA LEU A 111 15.22 8.55 -8.48
C LEU A 111 15.08 7.49 -9.59
N LEU A 112 13.93 6.82 -9.66
CA LEU A 112 13.65 5.81 -10.67
C LEU A 112 13.60 6.41 -12.08
N LYS A 113 12.98 7.58 -12.24
CA LYS A 113 12.91 8.32 -13.51
C LYS A 113 14.30 8.71 -14.02
N GLU A 114 15.20 9.14 -13.14
CA GLU A 114 16.61 9.44 -13.49
C GLU A 114 17.37 8.20 -13.98
N LYS A 115 16.96 7.01 -13.58
CA LYS A 115 17.50 5.72 -14.02
C LYS A 115 16.75 5.13 -15.24
N GLY A 116 15.79 5.86 -15.79
CA GLY A 116 14.98 5.39 -16.92
C GLY A 116 13.94 4.32 -16.56
N VAL A 117 13.63 4.17 -15.27
CA VAL A 117 12.65 3.19 -14.79
C VAL A 117 11.27 3.84 -14.66
N THR A 118 10.27 3.22 -15.26
CA THR A 118 8.87 3.67 -15.20
C THR A 118 8.14 3.01 -14.05
N VAL A 119 7.31 3.76 -13.30
CA VAL A 119 6.36 3.19 -12.34
C VAL A 119 4.95 3.37 -12.89
N TRP A 120 4.16 2.28 -12.92
CA TRP A 120 2.78 2.30 -13.37
C TRP A 120 1.82 1.96 -12.23
N PHE A 121 0.91 2.89 -11.95
CA PHE A 121 -0.18 2.76 -10.97
C PHE A 121 -1.44 2.30 -11.70
N GLU A 122 -1.76 1.02 -11.58
CA GLU A 122 -2.81 0.35 -12.36
C GLU A 122 -4.21 0.95 -12.10
N LYS A 123 -4.59 1.10 -10.82
CA LYS A 123 -5.91 1.60 -10.42
C LYS A 123 -6.17 3.03 -10.90
N GLU A 124 -5.18 3.88 -10.76
CA GLU A 124 -5.26 5.30 -11.14
C GLU A 124 -4.97 5.51 -12.62
N ASN A 125 -4.44 4.48 -13.31
CA ASN A 125 -3.98 4.52 -14.70
C ASN A 125 -2.97 5.65 -14.96
N ILE A 126 -2.02 5.83 -14.04
CA ILE A 126 -0.98 6.87 -14.07
C ILE A 126 0.38 6.19 -14.22
N ARG A 127 1.23 6.75 -15.08
CA ARG A 127 2.64 6.37 -15.22
C ARG A 127 3.55 7.49 -14.74
N SER A 128 4.70 7.12 -14.18
CA SER A 128 5.70 8.10 -13.72
C SER A 128 6.32 8.94 -14.85
N THR A 129 6.07 8.59 -16.10
CA THR A 129 6.47 9.31 -17.31
C THR A 129 5.44 10.34 -17.77
N ASP A 130 4.23 10.34 -17.21
CA ASP A 130 3.17 11.26 -17.61
C ASP A 130 3.49 12.69 -17.17
N GLU A 131 3.21 13.70 -18.01
CA GLU A 131 3.57 15.10 -17.77
C GLU A 131 2.95 15.66 -16.47
N ASN A 132 1.70 15.27 -16.17
CA ASN A 132 0.96 15.73 -14.99
C ASN A 132 1.01 14.74 -13.80
N MET A 133 1.95 13.81 -13.80
CA MET A 133 2.03 12.74 -12.81
C MET A 133 2.11 13.28 -11.38
N GLU A 134 2.96 14.27 -11.12
CA GLU A 134 3.15 14.85 -9.77
C GLU A 134 1.86 15.49 -9.24
N LEU A 135 1.15 16.22 -10.09
CA LEU A 135 -0.13 16.82 -9.75
C LEU A 135 -1.19 15.74 -9.47
N ALA A 136 -1.28 14.74 -10.33
CA ALA A 136 -2.22 13.64 -10.17
C ALA A 136 -1.97 12.85 -8.88
N ILE A 137 -0.71 12.52 -8.58
CA ILE A 137 -0.32 11.86 -7.33
C ILE A 137 -0.68 12.71 -6.11
N THR A 138 -0.41 14.01 -6.17
CA THR A 138 -0.72 14.94 -5.08
C THR A 138 -2.22 14.99 -4.81
N ILE A 139 -3.04 15.13 -5.84
CA ILE A 139 -4.50 15.14 -5.73
C ILE A 139 -5.01 13.81 -5.15
N HIS A 140 -4.57 12.66 -5.69
CA HIS A 140 -4.99 11.36 -5.17
C HIS A 140 -4.59 11.14 -3.72
N THR A 141 -3.42 11.65 -3.31
CA THR A 141 -2.97 11.55 -1.92
C THR A 141 -3.81 12.42 -0.99
N MET A 142 -4.14 13.65 -1.41
CA MET A 142 -5.03 14.54 -0.66
C MET A 142 -6.42 13.94 -0.48
N LEU A 143 -7.02 13.39 -1.54
CA LEU A 143 -8.32 12.73 -1.48
C LEU A 143 -8.31 11.52 -0.52
N ALA A 144 -7.26 10.70 -0.57
CA ALA A 144 -7.12 9.57 0.34
C ALA A 144 -6.93 9.98 1.81
N GLN A 145 -6.28 11.10 2.08
CA GLN A 145 -6.15 11.66 3.44
C GLN A 145 -7.48 12.19 3.95
N GLU A 146 -8.23 12.89 3.10
CA GLU A 146 -9.57 13.41 3.42
C GLU A 146 -10.55 12.27 3.72
N GLU A 147 -10.53 11.19 2.94
CA GLU A 147 -11.37 10.01 3.17
C GLU A 147 -11.09 9.37 4.54
N ILE A 148 -9.82 9.30 4.96
CA ILE A 148 -9.44 8.81 6.29
C ILE A 148 -9.94 9.73 7.40
N ARG A 149 -9.84 11.03 7.22
CA ARG A 149 -10.33 12.02 8.18
C ARG A 149 -11.85 11.87 8.36
N ASN A 150 -12.60 11.86 7.28
CA ASN A 150 -14.04 11.68 7.27
C ASN A 150 -14.47 10.36 7.93
N MET A 151 -13.73 9.26 7.66
CA MET A 151 -13.99 7.97 8.32
C MET A 151 -13.77 8.05 9.83
N SER A 152 -12.71 8.71 10.29
CA SER A 152 -12.43 8.92 11.71
C SER A 152 -13.52 9.75 12.40
N GLU A 153 -13.94 10.85 11.77
CA GLU A 153 -15.02 11.70 12.27
C GLU A 153 -16.36 10.94 12.36
N ASN A 154 -16.69 10.15 11.34
CA ASN A 154 -17.89 9.32 11.35
C ASN A 154 -17.87 8.26 12.46
N ILE A 155 -16.71 7.65 12.72
CA ILE A 155 -16.57 6.70 13.84
C ILE A 155 -16.75 7.41 15.18
N GLN A 156 -16.12 8.56 15.39
CA GLN A 156 -16.26 9.35 16.61
C GLN A 156 -17.72 9.79 16.82
N TRP A 157 -18.38 10.27 15.77
CA TRP A 157 -19.79 10.63 15.82
C TRP A 157 -20.67 9.42 16.19
N GLY A 158 -20.40 8.25 15.61
CA GLY A 158 -21.10 7.01 15.93
C GLY A 158 -20.90 6.58 17.38
N PHE A 159 -19.71 6.76 17.96
CA PHE A 159 -19.46 6.54 19.39
C PHE A 159 -20.23 7.54 20.25
N LYS A 160 -20.15 8.86 19.94
CA LYS A 160 -20.85 9.90 20.68
C LYS A 160 -22.35 9.64 20.75
N ARG A 161 -22.99 9.30 19.60
CA ARG A 161 -24.42 8.94 19.54
C ARG A 161 -24.78 7.76 20.42
N ARG A 162 -23.95 6.71 20.43
CA ARG A 162 -24.19 5.54 21.30
C ARG A 162 -24.10 5.90 22.77
N PHE A 163 -23.12 6.69 23.17
CA PHE A 163 -23.00 7.18 24.55
C PHE A 163 -24.19 8.06 24.97
N GLU A 164 -24.65 8.95 24.10
CA GLU A 164 -25.84 9.77 24.35
C GLU A 164 -27.12 8.91 24.54
N GLN A 165 -27.16 7.74 23.91
CA GLN A 165 -28.26 6.76 24.06
C GLN A 165 -28.07 5.79 25.24
N GLY A 166 -27.02 5.96 26.05
CA GLY A 166 -26.68 5.06 27.15
C GLY A 166 -26.11 3.72 26.73
N VAL A 167 -25.83 3.52 25.44
CA VAL A 167 -25.21 2.30 24.91
C VAL A 167 -23.71 2.37 25.11
N THR A 168 -23.20 1.65 26.09
CA THR A 168 -21.77 1.54 26.39
C THR A 168 -21.08 0.51 25.49
N LEU A 169 -19.76 0.62 25.35
CA LEU A 169 -18.96 -0.30 24.54
C LEU A 169 -18.98 -1.71 25.11
N ASN A 170 -19.31 -2.71 24.30
CA ASN A 170 -19.51 -4.11 24.74
C ASN A 170 -18.22 -4.87 25.14
N ASN A 171 -17.12 -4.22 25.41
CA ASN A 171 -15.86 -4.90 25.76
C ASN A 171 -15.44 -4.62 27.21
N TYR A 172 -16.27 -5.03 28.15
CA TYR A 172 -16.04 -4.86 29.57
C TYR A 172 -15.06 -5.85 30.19
N LYS A 173 -14.58 -6.83 29.44
CA LYS A 173 -13.77 -7.96 29.93
C LYS A 173 -12.50 -7.54 30.72
N TYR A 174 -12.06 -6.31 30.54
CA TYR A 174 -10.84 -5.78 31.19
C TYR A 174 -11.10 -4.47 31.95
N PHE A 175 -12.34 -4.21 32.36
CA PHE A 175 -12.69 -2.98 33.06
C PHE A 175 -12.53 -3.20 34.58
N TYR A 176 -11.32 -3.00 35.06
CA TYR A 176 -11.01 -3.20 36.48
C TYR A 176 -11.92 -2.36 37.39
N GLY A 177 -12.46 -2.95 38.43
CA GLY A 177 -13.46 -2.32 39.32
C GLY A 177 -14.90 -2.65 39.01
N TYR A 178 -15.18 -3.36 37.89
CA TYR A 178 -16.51 -3.74 37.46
C TYR A 178 -16.55 -5.21 37.02
N ASP A 179 -17.67 -5.87 37.35
CA ASP A 179 -18.05 -7.16 36.79
C ASP A 179 -19.20 -7.00 35.81
N VAL A 180 -19.36 -7.94 34.89
CA VAL A 180 -20.50 -7.97 33.97
C VAL A 180 -21.47 -9.03 34.41
N VAL A 181 -22.65 -8.62 34.86
CA VAL A 181 -23.72 -9.48 35.25
C VAL A 181 -24.90 -9.21 34.29
N ASP A 182 -25.38 -10.23 33.59
CA ASP A 182 -26.51 -10.14 32.64
C ASP A 182 -26.34 -9.02 31.57
N GLY A 183 -25.09 -8.70 31.22
CA GLY A 183 -24.77 -7.65 30.22
C GLY A 183 -24.67 -6.23 30.79
N GLU A 184 -24.90 -6.05 32.09
CA GLU A 184 -24.76 -4.77 32.80
C GLU A 184 -23.47 -4.73 33.62
N LEU A 185 -22.94 -3.53 33.79
CA LEU A 185 -21.77 -3.28 34.63
C LEU A 185 -22.18 -3.16 36.08
N VAL A 186 -21.69 -4.06 36.93
CA VAL A 186 -21.89 -4.05 38.38
C VAL A 186 -20.54 -3.75 39.04
N VAL A 187 -20.54 -2.90 40.08
CA VAL A 187 -19.31 -2.57 40.82
C VAL A 187 -18.75 -3.81 41.53
N ASN A 188 -17.49 -4.11 41.28
CA ASN A 188 -16.77 -5.16 41.98
C ASN A 188 -16.27 -4.61 43.33
N GLU A 189 -16.86 -5.04 44.45
CA GLU A 189 -16.54 -4.53 45.78
C GLU A 189 -15.09 -4.77 46.22
N GLN A 190 -14.44 -5.81 45.71
CA GLN A 190 -13.04 -6.10 46.05
C GLN A 190 -12.05 -5.19 45.28
N GLN A 191 -12.45 -4.69 44.12
CA GLN A 191 -11.58 -3.88 43.23
C GLN A 191 -11.87 -2.39 43.35
N VAL A 192 -13.05 -1.98 43.79
CA VAL A 192 -13.48 -0.57 43.82
C VAL A 192 -12.60 0.30 44.69
N GLU A 193 -12.09 -0.24 45.82
CA GLU A 193 -11.24 0.50 46.74
C GLU A 193 -9.93 0.89 46.11
N VAL A 194 -9.33 0.00 45.29
CA VAL A 194 -8.12 0.29 44.52
C VAL A 194 -8.37 1.38 43.47
N VAL A 195 -9.52 1.31 42.79
CA VAL A 195 -9.88 2.33 41.79
C VAL A 195 -10.06 3.69 42.45
N ARG A 196 -10.75 3.77 43.60
CA ARG A 196 -10.90 5.02 44.35
C ARG A 196 -9.58 5.59 44.79
N ASN A 197 -8.68 4.78 45.33
CA ASN A 197 -7.35 5.22 45.76
C ASN A 197 -6.52 5.77 44.58
N ILE A 198 -6.66 5.15 43.37
CA ILE A 198 -5.97 5.67 42.18
C ILE A 198 -6.46 7.08 41.82
N PHE A 199 -7.78 7.31 41.87
CA PHE A 199 -8.35 8.63 41.59
C PHE A 199 -7.95 9.64 42.69
N ASP A 200 -7.98 9.25 43.97
CA ASP A 200 -7.62 10.12 45.08
C ASP A 200 -6.12 10.51 45.05
N TRP A 201 -5.27 9.65 44.51
CA TRP A 201 -3.84 9.96 44.36
C TRP A 201 -3.52 10.83 43.14
N TYR A 202 -4.40 10.83 42.17
CA TYR A 202 -4.21 11.60 40.94
C TYR A 202 -4.77 13.02 41.00
N LEU A 203 -5.80 13.23 41.81
CA LEU A 203 -6.45 14.54 42.07
C LEU A 203 -5.75 15.30 43.16
#